data_b4bb598a633812622b1a6a68f260c9a7
#
_entry.id   b4bb598a633812622b1a6a68f260c9a7
#
_cell.length_a   1.000
_cell.length_b   1.000
_cell.length_c   1.000
_cell.angle_alpha   90.00
_cell.angle_beta   90.00
_cell.angle_gamma   90.00
#
_symmetry.space_group_name_H-M   'P 1'
#
loop_
_entity.id
_entity.type
_entity.pdbx_description
1 polymer ?
#
loop_
_entity_poly.entity_id
_entity_poly.type
_entity_poly.pdbx_seq_one_letter_code
_entity_poly.pdbx_strand_id
1 'polypeptide(L)'
;YSLLIELAGFVLLTVTWLDDLGFGKATYHAFFYTVSAFNNAGFALNSNSLMPYSNALSINLIITALIIIGGIGFLVLIDIRTQKKWHKLSINTKIVLVSTLIINFCAFVLIWILEAQNPATLALLSSTDQAMAAWFQAITPRTAGFNTLAIEELTNATTTLMILLMFIGGGSLSTASGLKIGTVVVLIMATYAFLRRRDDVVVLQRTIPQPQVMKALALTIVSIIMIFIGVFILTIIEKAPFIDIVFEVISALSTVGLSRGLTNQLSMGGEMVIIFMMITGRVGPLTLAYFLDTQKKKHIKYANGDIQVG
;
A
#
# COMPACT_ATOMS: atom_id res chain seq x y z
N TYR A 1 14.82 0.25 17.36
CA TYR A 1 14.96 -0.63 16.19
C TYR A 1 14.81 0.14 14.89
N SER A 2 13.79 0.96 14.73
CA SER A 2 13.58 1.80 13.54
C SER A 2 14.83 2.58 13.20
N LEU A 3 15.37 3.32 14.16
CA LEU A 3 16.59 4.12 13.99
C LEU A 3 17.81 3.30 13.54
N LEU A 4 17.94 2.03 13.96
CA LEU A 4 19.05 1.19 13.53
C LEU A 4 18.89 0.74 12.07
N ILE A 5 17.66 0.47 11.64
CA ILE A 5 17.36 0.11 10.24
C ILE A 5 17.54 1.33 9.35
N GLU A 6 17.04 2.49 9.77
CA GLU A 6 17.22 3.75 9.06
C GLU A 6 18.71 4.12 8.98
N LEU A 7 19.48 3.95 10.07
CA LEU A 7 20.92 4.21 10.05
C LEU A 7 21.64 3.28 9.06
N ALA A 8 21.28 2.00 9.03
CA ALA A 8 21.87 1.07 8.07
C ALA A 8 21.52 1.45 6.62
N GLY A 9 20.25 1.80 6.34
CA GLY A 9 19.82 2.29 5.03
C GLY A 9 20.53 3.58 4.62
N PHE A 10 20.65 4.53 5.55
CA PHE A 10 21.37 5.78 5.36
C PHE A 10 22.83 5.55 4.97
N VAL A 11 23.56 4.69 5.70
CA VAL A 11 24.95 4.38 5.39
C VAL A 11 25.08 3.72 4.02
N LEU A 12 24.24 2.72 3.73
CA LEU A 12 24.25 2.02 2.44
C LEU A 12 23.96 2.97 1.27
N LEU A 13 22.95 3.81 1.37
CA LEU A 13 22.63 4.80 0.32
C LEU A 13 23.71 5.87 0.18
N THR A 14 24.32 6.32 1.30
CA THR A 14 25.42 7.28 1.25
C THR A 14 26.59 6.72 0.44
N VAL A 15 26.99 5.48 0.71
CA VAL A 15 28.09 4.81 -0.03
C VAL A 15 27.73 4.68 -1.51
N THR A 16 26.47 4.35 -1.83
CA THR A 16 26.04 4.15 -3.22
C THR A 16 26.06 5.47 -4.02
N TRP A 17 25.72 6.61 -3.40
CA TRP A 17 25.70 7.91 -4.06
C TRP A 17 26.99 8.72 -3.93
N LEU A 18 27.99 8.18 -3.22
CA LEU A 18 29.22 8.91 -2.92
C LEU A 18 29.98 9.34 -4.18
N ASP A 19 30.11 8.40 -5.13
CA ASP A 19 30.86 8.61 -6.38
C ASP A 19 30.13 9.57 -7.34
N ASP A 20 28.78 9.53 -7.36
CA ASP A 20 27.98 10.34 -8.29
C ASP A 20 27.74 11.77 -7.80
N LEU A 21 27.49 11.96 -6.49
CA LEU A 21 27.01 13.22 -5.93
C LEU A 21 28.06 13.94 -5.06
N GLY A 22 29.13 13.26 -4.68
CA GLY A 22 30.07 13.72 -3.66
C GLY A 22 29.50 13.69 -2.25
N PHE A 23 30.39 13.71 -1.23
CA PHE A 23 30.02 13.42 0.16
C PHE A 23 28.84 14.24 0.71
N GLY A 24 28.82 15.55 0.52
CA GLY A 24 27.80 16.42 1.10
C GLY A 24 26.38 16.17 0.53
N LYS A 25 26.26 16.08 -0.81
CA LYS A 25 24.96 15.81 -1.47
C LYS A 25 24.54 14.35 -1.24
N ALA A 26 25.47 13.39 -1.35
CA ALA A 26 25.19 11.98 -1.09
C ALA A 26 24.60 11.75 0.31
N THR A 27 25.20 12.36 1.34
CA THR A 27 24.72 12.27 2.72
C THR A 27 23.30 12.87 2.87
N TYR A 28 23.05 14.03 2.27
CA TYR A 28 21.72 14.67 2.32
C TYR A 28 20.66 13.83 1.61
N HIS A 29 20.95 13.34 0.39
CA HIS A 29 20.04 12.47 -0.36
C HIS A 29 19.78 11.17 0.39
N ALA A 30 20.82 10.51 0.89
CA ALA A 30 20.70 9.26 1.63
C ALA A 30 19.84 9.41 2.89
N PHE A 31 20.04 10.48 3.65
CA PHE A 31 19.21 10.76 4.83
C PHE A 31 17.75 10.96 4.45
N PHE A 32 17.48 11.83 3.47
CA PHE A 32 16.13 12.13 3.04
C PHE A 32 15.40 10.89 2.51
N TYR A 33 16.01 10.16 1.57
CA TYR A 33 15.40 8.99 0.96
C TYR A 33 15.25 7.82 1.93
N THR A 34 16.17 7.65 2.88
CA THR A 34 16.04 6.62 3.92
C THR A 34 14.82 6.87 4.80
N VAL A 35 14.68 8.09 5.33
CA VAL A 35 13.55 8.46 6.17
C VAL A 35 12.25 8.36 5.38
N SER A 36 12.22 8.87 4.16
CA SER A 36 11.03 8.81 3.29
C SER A 36 10.63 7.38 2.94
N ALA A 37 11.60 6.50 2.60
CA ALA A 37 11.33 5.12 2.23
C ALA A 37 10.88 4.26 3.41
N PHE A 38 11.57 4.34 4.57
CA PHE A 38 11.22 3.56 5.75
C PHE A 38 9.85 3.94 6.31
N ASN A 39 9.51 5.24 6.29
CA ASN A 39 8.22 5.73 6.75
C ASN A 39 7.11 5.64 5.68
N ASN A 40 7.38 5.06 4.52
CA ASN A 40 6.44 4.97 3.41
C ASN A 40 5.82 6.34 3.08
N ALA A 41 6.66 7.39 3.04
CA ALA A 41 6.21 8.77 2.84
C ALA A 41 6.15 9.18 1.36
N GLY A 42 7.00 8.58 0.49
CA GLY A 42 7.00 8.80 -0.95
C GLY A 42 7.57 10.15 -1.40
N PHE A 43 8.09 10.95 -0.47
CA PHE A 43 8.70 12.22 -0.84
C PHE A 43 10.06 12.01 -1.50
N ALA A 44 10.29 12.71 -2.62
CA ALA A 44 11.52 12.68 -3.37
C ALA A 44 12.11 14.09 -3.51
N LEU A 45 13.44 14.17 -3.63
CA LEU A 45 14.14 15.43 -3.88
C LEU A 45 14.10 15.84 -5.37
N ASN A 46 13.92 14.85 -6.25
CA ASN A 46 13.78 15.09 -7.68
C ASN A 46 12.30 15.19 -8.07
N SER A 47 11.97 16.08 -8.99
CA SER A 47 10.62 16.26 -9.53
C SER A 47 10.05 15.00 -10.21
N ASN A 48 10.93 14.16 -10.77
CA ASN A 48 10.63 12.88 -11.39
C ASN A 48 10.97 11.69 -10.49
N SER A 49 10.93 11.87 -9.16
CA SER A 49 11.13 10.85 -8.13
C SER A 49 12.46 10.09 -8.30
N LEU A 50 12.41 8.77 -8.44
CA LEU A 50 13.57 7.88 -8.60
C LEU A 50 13.81 7.44 -10.05
N MET A 51 13.12 8.05 -11.04
CA MET A 51 13.33 7.72 -12.45
C MET A 51 14.79 7.84 -12.92
N PRO A 52 15.59 8.85 -12.46
CA PRO A 52 17.01 8.93 -12.80
C PRO A 52 17.84 7.72 -12.32
N TYR A 53 17.34 6.98 -11.35
CA TYR A 53 18.01 5.83 -10.74
C TYR A 53 17.34 4.49 -11.11
N SER A 54 16.51 4.46 -12.15
CA SER A 54 15.79 3.26 -12.59
C SER A 54 16.72 2.05 -12.82
N ASN A 55 17.93 2.29 -13.34
CA ASN A 55 18.93 1.27 -13.64
C ASN A 55 19.91 1.00 -12.47
N ALA A 56 19.80 1.74 -11.37
CA ALA A 56 20.70 1.60 -10.22
C ALA A 56 20.24 0.48 -9.29
N LEU A 57 20.73 -0.74 -9.52
CA LEU A 57 20.33 -1.96 -8.77
C LEU A 57 20.42 -1.76 -7.26
N SER A 58 21.55 -1.23 -6.75
CA SER A 58 21.77 -1.05 -5.31
C SER A 58 20.77 -0.10 -4.70
N ILE A 59 20.51 1.05 -5.32
CA ILE A 59 19.56 2.06 -4.84
C ILE A 59 18.14 1.46 -4.77
N ASN A 60 17.72 0.80 -5.84
CA ASN A 60 16.39 0.19 -5.92
C ASN A 60 16.18 -0.90 -4.88
N LEU A 61 17.18 -1.77 -4.65
CA LEU A 61 17.10 -2.81 -3.63
C LEU A 61 17.07 -2.25 -2.21
N ILE A 62 17.91 -1.25 -1.90
CA ILE A 62 17.94 -0.64 -0.57
C ILE A 62 16.62 0.06 -0.27
N ILE A 63 16.11 0.87 -1.21
CA ILE A 63 14.87 1.60 -1.03
C ILE A 63 13.68 0.63 -0.90
N THR A 64 13.57 -0.38 -1.77
CA THR A 64 12.48 -1.36 -1.68
C THR A 64 12.55 -2.20 -0.40
N ALA A 65 13.75 -2.52 0.09
CA ALA A 65 13.92 -3.19 1.38
C ALA A 65 13.42 -2.31 2.54
N LEU A 66 13.78 -1.01 2.56
CA LEU A 66 13.31 -0.06 3.57
C LEU A 66 11.77 0.06 3.55
N ILE A 67 11.16 0.19 2.37
CA ILE A 67 9.70 0.24 2.19
C ILE A 67 9.03 -1.02 2.75
N ILE A 68 9.54 -2.21 2.39
CA ILE A 68 8.97 -3.48 2.87
C ILE A 68 9.09 -3.57 4.39
N ILE A 69 10.26 -3.28 4.96
CA ILE A 69 10.50 -3.38 6.40
C ILE A 69 9.60 -2.40 7.17
N GLY A 70 9.48 -1.14 6.72
CA GLY A 70 8.57 -0.17 7.30
C GLY A 70 7.10 -0.59 7.19
N GLY A 71 6.73 -1.17 6.02
CA GLY A 71 5.38 -1.59 5.70
C GLY A 71 4.89 -2.88 6.38
N ILE A 72 5.76 -3.77 6.88
CA ILE A 72 5.32 -5.00 7.58
C ILE A 72 4.80 -4.74 9.00
N GLY A 73 5.22 -3.66 9.62
CA GLY A 73 4.70 -3.23 10.92
C GLY A 73 5.60 -3.56 12.11
N PHE A 74 5.52 -2.67 13.08
CA PHE A 74 6.37 -2.66 14.26
C PHE A 74 6.23 -3.95 15.12
N LEU A 75 4.99 -4.44 15.34
CA LEU A 75 4.77 -5.67 16.10
C LEU A 75 5.40 -6.90 15.43
N VAL A 76 5.40 -6.94 14.10
CA VAL A 76 6.02 -8.03 13.34
C VAL A 76 7.53 -8.03 13.54
N LEU A 77 8.17 -6.86 13.49
CA LEU A 77 9.61 -6.72 13.71
C LEU A 77 10.02 -7.16 15.13
N ILE A 78 9.24 -6.78 16.16
CA ILE A 78 9.47 -7.22 17.54
C ILE A 78 9.32 -8.73 17.65
N ASP A 79 8.26 -9.30 17.10
CA ASP A 79 7.95 -10.72 17.20
C ASP A 79 9.05 -11.58 16.56
N ILE A 80 9.51 -11.20 15.35
CA ILE A 80 10.63 -11.87 14.67
C ILE A 80 11.89 -11.90 15.54
N ARG A 81 12.22 -10.75 16.14
CA ARG A 81 13.42 -10.66 16.98
C ARG A 81 13.31 -11.46 18.28
N THR A 82 12.13 -11.45 18.90
CA THR A 82 11.91 -12.10 20.20
C THR A 82 11.83 -13.61 20.06
N GLN A 83 11.09 -14.09 19.06
CA GLN A 83 10.77 -15.53 18.95
C GLN A 83 11.82 -16.34 18.18
N LYS A 84 12.58 -15.72 17.26
CA LYS A 84 13.66 -16.34 16.44
C LYS A 84 13.31 -17.64 15.69
N LYS A 85 12.20 -18.30 15.98
CA LYS A 85 11.74 -19.57 15.38
C LYS A 85 10.37 -19.39 14.77
N TRP A 86 10.19 -19.80 13.50
CA TRP A 86 8.96 -19.64 12.72
C TRP A 86 7.72 -20.17 13.45
N HIS A 87 7.79 -21.36 14.06
CA HIS A 87 6.64 -21.97 14.74
C HIS A 87 6.17 -21.18 15.96
N LYS A 88 7.04 -20.40 16.59
CA LYS A 88 6.74 -19.57 17.77
C LYS A 88 6.16 -18.18 17.42
N LEU A 89 6.29 -17.75 16.15
CA LEU A 89 5.76 -16.47 15.71
C LEU A 89 4.23 -16.42 15.86
N SER A 90 3.73 -15.24 16.17
CA SER A 90 2.28 -14.98 16.23
C SER A 90 1.62 -15.22 14.87
N ILE A 91 0.33 -15.52 14.89
CA ILE A 91 -0.45 -15.70 13.67
C ILE A 91 -0.44 -14.42 12.80
N ASN A 92 -0.53 -13.25 13.43
CA ASN A 92 -0.47 -11.98 12.73
C ASN A 92 0.85 -11.81 11.97
N THR A 93 1.99 -12.10 12.62
CA THR A 93 3.32 -12.05 12.00
C THR A 93 3.41 -12.98 10.79
N LYS A 94 2.96 -14.22 10.94
CA LYS A 94 2.96 -15.21 9.83
C LYS A 94 2.11 -14.74 8.65
N ILE A 95 0.90 -14.24 8.92
CA ILE A 95 -0.01 -13.73 7.89
C ILE A 95 0.65 -12.56 7.16
N VAL A 96 1.17 -11.56 7.89
CA VAL A 96 1.78 -10.38 7.26
C VAL A 96 2.99 -10.75 6.41
N LEU A 97 3.90 -11.60 6.92
CA LEU A 97 5.11 -11.99 6.18
C LEU A 97 4.77 -12.78 4.92
N VAL A 98 3.96 -13.84 5.05
CA VAL A 98 3.60 -14.70 3.91
C VAL A 98 2.80 -13.92 2.87
N SER A 99 1.79 -13.15 3.29
CA SER A 99 0.97 -12.39 2.36
C SER A 99 1.75 -11.27 1.69
N THR A 100 2.67 -10.58 2.40
CA THR A 100 3.55 -9.58 1.80
C THR A 100 4.43 -10.21 0.71
N LEU A 101 5.03 -11.38 0.98
CA LEU A 101 5.86 -12.07 0.01
C LEU A 101 5.05 -12.48 -1.22
N ILE A 102 3.88 -13.11 -1.01
CA ILE A 102 3.01 -13.57 -2.11
C ILE A 102 2.54 -12.39 -2.96
N ILE A 103 2.01 -11.33 -2.34
CA ILE A 103 1.48 -10.18 -3.07
C ILE A 103 2.59 -9.50 -3.86
N ASN A 104 3.76 -9.23 -3.26
CA ASN A 104 4.86 -8.58 -3.96
C ASN A 104 5.38 -9.44 -5.11
N PHE A 105 5.52 -10.76 -4.92
CA PHE A 105 6.00 -11.66 -5.96
C PHE A 105 4.99 -11.79 -7.11
N CYS A 106 3.71 -11.98 -6.80
CA CYS A 106 2.68 -12.04 -7.83
C CYS A 106 2.56 -10.71 -8.60
N ALA A 107 2.61 -9.58 -7.89
CA ALA A 107 2.60 -8.26 -8.52
C ALA A 107 3.81 -8.06 -9.43
N PHE A 108 5.01 -8.43 -8.97
CA PHE A 108 6.24 -8.38 -9.77
C PHE A 108 6.10 -9.15 -11.09
N VAL A 109 5.68 -10.42 -11.01
CA VAL A 109 5.52 -11.27 -12.20
C VAL A 109 4.47 -10.71 -13.15
N LEU A 110 3.32 -10.26 -12.62
CA LEU A 110 2.24 -9.71 -13.43
C LEU A 110 2.66 -8.39 -14.10
N ILE A 111 3.29 -7.46 -13.39
CA ILE A 111 3.74 -6.19 -13.97
C ILE A 111 4.80 -6.46 -15.04
N TRP A 112 5.74 -7.36 -14.78
CA TRP A 112 6.76 -7.71 -15.78
C TRP A 112 6.11 -8.23 -17.07
N ILE A 113 5.16 -9.16 -16.97
CA ILE A 113 4.47 -9.72 -18.14
C ILE A 113 3.65 -8.64 -18.87
N LEU A 114 2.93 -7.79 -18.13
CA LEU A 114 2.03 -6.79 -18.71
C LEU A 114 2.76 -5.64 -19.39
N GLU A 115 3.95 -5.27 -18.87
CA GLU A 115 4.74 -4.13 -19.37
C GLU A 115 5.92 -4.54 -20.27
N ALA A 116 6.25 -5.83 -20.36
CA ALA A 116 7.43 -6.30 -21.11
C ALA A 116 7.47 -5.83 -22.58
N GLN A 117 6.30 -5.62 -23.20
CA GLN A 117 6.19 -5.17 -24.58
C GLN A 117 5.80 -3.68 -24.70
N ASN A 118 5.67 -2.96 -23.58
CA ASN A 118 5.34 -1.54 -23.60
C ASN A 118 6.60 -0.70 -23.89
N PRO A 119 6.70 -0.05 -25.07
CA PRO A 119 7.88 0.72 -25.46
C PRO A 119 8.07 2.00 -24.63
N ALA A 120 7.02 2.50 -23.97
CA ALA A 120 7.09 3.68 -23.11
C ALA A 120 7.64 3.33 -21.71
N THR A 121 7.68 2.05 -21.32
CA THR A 121 8.11 1.64 -19.98
C THR A 121 9.24 0.62 -20.00
N LEU A 122 8.96 -0.68 -20.22
CA LEU A 122 9.95 -1.74 -20.05
C LEU A 122 10.60 -2.22 -21.34
N ALA A 123 9.92 -2.19 -22.51
CA ALA A 123 10.37 -2.90 -23.70
C ALA A 123 11.79 -2.50 -24.18
N LEU A 124 12.21 -1.25 -23.95
CA LEU A 124 13.52 -0.75 -24.38
C LEU A 124 14.63 -1.00 -23.35
N LEU A 125 14.31 -1.53 -22.18
CA LEU A 125 15.27 -1.82 -21.12
C LEU A 125 15.91 -3.21 -21.31
N SER A 126 17.12 -3.41 -20.75
CA SER A 126 17.71 -4.73 -20.64
C SER A 126 16.86 -5.65 -19.76
N SER A 127 16.95 -6.98 -19.93
CA SER A 127 16.14 -7.92 -19.14
C SER A 127 16.36 -7.78 -17.62
N THR A 128 17.55 -7.41 -17.19
CA THR A 128 17.85 -7.13 -15.77
C THR A 128 17.18 -5.86 -15.28
N ASP A 129 17.22 -4.79 -16.08
CA ASP A 129 16.60 -3.52 -15.74
C ASP A 129 15.06 -3.61 -15.78
N GLN A 130 14.50 -4.39 -16.73
CA GLN A 130 13.08 -4.72 -16.77
C GLN A 130 12.63 -5.39 -15.47
N ALA A 131 13.36 -6.42 -15.02
CA ALA A 131 13.05 -7.13 -13.79
C ALA A 131 13.14 -6.21 -12.58
N MET A 132 14.14 -5.33 -12.52
CA MET A 132 14.32 -4.39 -11.41
C MET A 132 13.21 -3.33 -11.39
N ALA A 133 12.86 -2.74 -12.53
CA ALA A 133 11.79 -1.77 -12.63
C ALA A 133 10.42 -2.40 -12.30
N ALA A 134 10.14 -3.61 -12.79
CA ALA A 134 8.93 -4.36 -12.43
C ALA A 134 8.88 -4.70 -10.94
N TRP A 135 10.02 -5.08 -10.32
CA TRP A 135 10.13 -5.30 -8.87
C TRP A 135 9.80 -4.03 -8.08
N PHE A 136 10.43 -2.92 -8.44
CA PHE A 136 10.17 -1.64 -7.78
C PHE A 136 8.69 -1.25 -7.89
N GLN A 137 8.13 -1.38 -9.11
CA GLN A 137 6.76 -1.04 -9.40
C GLN A 137 5.73 -1.96 -8.71
N ALA A 138 6.12 -3.18 -8.35
CA ALA A 138 5.29 -4.09 -7.56
C ALA A 138 5.20 -3.69 -6.07
N ILE A 139 6.24 -3.04 -5.55
CA ILE A 139 6.34 -2.68 -4.13
C ILE A 139 5.74 -1.29 -3.87
N THR A 140 6.01 -0.34 -4.74
CA THR A 140 5.66 1.08 -4.52
C THR A 140 4.17 1.34 -4.30
N PRO A 141 3.19 0.63 -4.94
CA PRO A 141 1.77 0.86 -4.71
C PRO A 141 1.33 0.56 -3.27
N ARG A 142 2.14 -0.19 -2.53
CA ARG A 142 1.86 -0.51 -1.13
C ARG A 142 2.24 0.62 -0.19
N THR A 143 1.74 1.82 -0.53
CA THR A 143 1.83 3.08 0.22
C THR A 143 3.23 3.68 0.29
N ALA A 144 4.13 3.37 -0.67
CA ALA A 144 5.47 3.94 -0.71
C ALA A 144 5.58 5.23 -1.52
N GLY A 145 4.90 5.32 -2.67
CA GLY A 145 4.74 6.56 -3.44
C GLY A 145 5.92 6.96 -4.35
N PHE A 146 7.02 6.21 -4.36
CA PHE A 146 8.11 6.46 -5.31
C PHE A 146 7.83 5.83 -6.66
N ASN A 147 8.40 6.37 -7.72
CA ASN A 147 8.34 5.79 -9.05
C ASN A 147 9.71 5.78 -9.75
N THR A 148 9.98 4.71 -10.46
CA THR A 148 11.14 4.53 -11.35
C THR A 148 10.73 4.52 -12.82
N LEU A 149 9.41 4.43 -13.09
CA LEU A 149 8.79 4.52 -14.41
C LEU A 149 7.80 5.67 -14.44
N ALA A 150 7.49 6.17 -15.62
CA ALA A 150 6.41 7.12 -15.85
C ALA A 150 5.07 6.42 -15.63
N ILE A 151 4.34 6.81 -14.55
CA ILE A 151 3.10 6.14 -14.14
C ILE A 151 1.99 6.37 -15.17
N GLU A 152 1.99 7.51 -15.83
CA GLU A 152 1.06 7.87 -16.89
C GLU A 152 1.16 6.96 -18.14
N GLU A 153 2.36 6.43 -18.39
CA GLU A 153 2.65 5.59 -19.56
C GLU A 153 2.40 4.09 -19.34
N LEU A 154 1.99 3.70 -18.14
CA LEU A 154 1.64 2.31 -17.83
C LEU A 154 0.39 1.87 -18.59
N THR A 155 0.36 0.60 -19.00
CA THR A 155 -0.83 0.01 -19.63
C THR A 155 -2.04 0.05 -18.70
N ASN A 156 -3.24 0.09 -19.25
CA ASN A 156 -4.48 0.08 -18.46
C ASN A 156 -4.59 -1.17 -17.56
N ALA A 157 -4.05 -2.30 -18.01
CA ALA A 157 -4.01 -3.52 -17.21
C ALA A 157 -3.13 -3.36 -15.96
N THR A 158 -1.91 -2.84 -16.15
CA THR A 158 -1.01 -2.54 -15.03
C THR A 158 -1.58 -1.47 -14.12
N THR A 159 -2.20 -0.43 -14.66
CA THR A 159 -2.88 0.62 -13.88
C THR A 159 -3.98 0.01 -13.00
N THR A 160 -4.81 -0.88 -13.54
CA THR A 160 -5.86 -1.58 -12.78
C THR A 160 -5.27 -2.47 -11.67
N LEU A 161 -4.18 -3.18 -11.97
CA LEU A 161 -3.46 -3.96 -10.96
C LEU A 161 -2.90 -3.06 -9.85
N MET A 162 -2.31 -1.91 -10.21
CA MET A 162 -1.79 -0.96 -9.23
C MET A 162 -2.90 -0.38 -8.34
N ILE A 163 -4.07 -0.06 -8.89
CA ILE A 163 -5.25 0.36 -8.15
C ILE A 163 -5.61 -0.68 -7.07
N LEU A 164 -5.62 -1.97 -7.43
CA LEU A 164 -5.86 -3.05 -6.47
C LEU A 164 -4.76 -3.12 -5.40
N LEU A 165 -3.49 -3.02 -5.79
CA LEU A 165 -2.35 -3.06 -4.87
C LEU A 165 -2.32 -1.85 -3.91
N MET A 166 -2.70 -0.65 -4.38
CA MET A 166 -2.82 0.56 -3.56
C MET A 166 -3.92 0.41 -2.50
N PHE A 167 -5.03 -0.24 -2.85
CA PHE A 167 -6.10 -0.52 -1.90
C PHE A 167 -5.67 -1.50 -0.80
N ILE A 168 -4.77 -2.46 -1.11
CA ILE A 168 -4.19 -3.41 -0.16
C ILE A 168 -2.90 -2.82 0.41
N GLY A 169 -3.00 -2.13 1.54
CA GLY A 169 -1.87 -1.51 2.23
C GLY A 169 -0.91 -2.51 2.89
N GLY A 170 -0.24 -2.05 3.95
CA GLY A 170 0.73 -2.85 4.70
C GLY A 170 0.18 -3.65 5.87
N GLY A 171 1.08 -4.07 6.76
CA GLY A 171 0.74 -4.74 8.02
C GLY A 171 0.06 -3.82 9.02
N SER A 172 -0.54 -4.39 10.05
CA SER A 172 -1.10 -3.63 11.17
C SER A 172 0.01 -2.96 11.97
N LEU A 173 -0.23 -1.72 12.42
CA LEU A 173 0.76 -0.89 13.11
C LEU A 173 2.06 -0.72 12.31
N SER A 174 1.92 -0.54 11.00
CA SER A 174 3.00 -0.16 10.08
C SER A 174 2.90 1.32 9.71
N THR A 175 3.93 1.82 9.06
CA THR A 175 3.94 3.15 8.43
C THR A 175 3.00 3.24 7.23
N ALA A 176 2.69 2.11 6.59
CA ALA A 176 1.77 2.00 5.47
C ALA A 176 0.31 2.20 5.89
N SER A 177 -0.48 2.90 5.08
CA SER A 177 -1.94 3.09 5.24
C SER A 177 -2.75 2.05 4.46
N GLY A 178 -3.91 2.39 3.92
CA GLY A 178 -4.79 1.49 3.18
C GLY A 178 -5.42 0.38 4.04
N LEU A 179 -6.16 -0.53 3.40
CA LEU A 179 -6.66 -1.73 4.06
C LEU A 179 -5.51 -2.64 4.48
N LYS A 180 -5.44 -2.95 5.76
CA LYS A 180 -4.35 -3.80 6.27
C LYS A 180 -4.41 -5.21 5.68
N ILE A 181 -3.24 -5.80 5.39
CA ILE A 181 -3.13 -7.17 4.84
C ILE A 181 -3.94 -8.17 5.66
N GLY A 182 -3.88 -8.07 7.01
CA GLY A 182 -4.66 -8.93 7.89
C GLY A 182 -6.17 -8.83 7.64
N THR A 183 -6.70 -7.64 7.35
CA THR A 183 -8.11 -7.42 6.99
C THR A 183 -8.48 -8.18 5.71
N VAL A 184 -7.65 -8.04 4.67
CA VAL A 184 -7.87 -8.72 3.38
C VAL A 184 -7.82 -10.24 3.53
N VAL A 185 -6.84 -10.77 4.26
CA VAL A 185 -6.72 -12.21 4.51
C VAL A 185 -7.92 -12.74 5.29
N VAL A 186 -8.36 -12.03 6.33
CA VAL A 186 -9.55 -12.42 7.12
C VAL A 186 -10.80 -12.48 6.24
N LEU A 187 -11.01 -11.50 5.36
CA LEU A 187 -12.16 -11.50 4.45
C LEU A 187 -12.12 -12.62 3.42
N ILE A 188 -10.96 -12.87 2.81
CA ILE A 188 -10.78 -13.99 1.86
C ILE A 188 -11.07 -15.32 2.56
N MET A 189 -10.55 -15.51 3.77
CA MET A 189 -10.75 -16.74 4.54
C MET A 189 -12.19 -16.89 5.04
N ALA A 190 -12.85 -15.78 5.41
CA ALA A 190 -14.28 -15.79 5.78
C ALA A 190 -15.15 -16.18 4.58
N THR A 191 -14.89 -15.61 3.41
CA THR A 191 -15.56 -15.99 2.17
C THR A 191 -15.32 -17.45 1.81
N TYR A 192 -14.08 -17.94 1.95
CA TYR A 192 -13.75 -19.34 1.72
C TYR A 192 -14.46 -20.27 2.70
N ALA A 193 -14.51 -19.92 4.00
CA ALA A 193 -15.22 -20.69 5.02
C ALA A 193 -16.73 -20.78 4.70
N PHE A 194 -17.34 -19.64 4.34
CA PHE A 194 -18.75 -19.59 3.93
C PHE A 194 -19.05 -20.48 2.72
N LEU A 195 -18.24 -20.40 1.66
CA LEU A 195 -18.39 -21.24 0.46
C LEU A 195 -18.22 -22.74 0.76
N ARG A 196 -17.44 -23.08 1.79
CA ARG A 196 -17.23 -24.45 2.29
C ARG A 196 -18.23 -24.87 3.36
N ARG A 197 -19.24 -24.04 3.66
CA ARG A 197 -20.25 -24.26 4.71
C ARG A 197 -19.62 -24.59 6.07
N ARG A 198 -18.56 -23.85 6.44
CA ARG A 198 -17.90 -23.97 7.75
C ARG A 198 -18.37 -22.85 8.66
N ASP A 199 -18.67 -23.18 9.90
CA ASP A 199 -19.12 -22.19 10.90
C ASP A 199 -17.96 -21.30 11.37
N ASP A 200 -16.73 -21.82 11.35
CA ASP A 200 -15.55 -21.13 11.84
C ASP A 200 -14.62 -20.67 10.71
N VAL A 201 -14.13 -19.44 10.84
CA VAL A 201 -13.06 -18.90 9.99
C VAL A 201 -11.72 -19.31 10.58
N VAL A 202 -11.02 -20.26 9.93
CA VAL A 202 -9.74 -20.79 10.40
C VAL A 202 -8.59 -20.32 9.51
N VAL A 203 -7.56 -19.71 10.12
CA VAL A 203 -6.31 -19.29 9.46
C VAL A 203 -5.13 -19.89 10.20
N LEU A 204 -4.25 -20.62 9.51
CA LEU A 204 -3.06 -21.26 10.09
C LEU A 204 -3.37 -22.03 11.41
N GLN A 205 -4.41 -22.85 11.39
CA GLN A 205 -4.88 -23.67 12.52
C GLN A 205 -5.36 -22.86 13.75
N ARG A 206 -5.80 -21.62 13.55
CA ARG A 206 -6.39 -20.77 14.58
C ARG A 206 -7.71 -20.23 14.11
N THR A 207 -8.74 -20.29 14.94
CA THR A 207 -10.06 -19.69 14.69
C THR A 207 -9.99 -18.17 14.89
N ILE A 208 -10.51 -17.43 13.93
CA ILE A 208 -10.65 -15.96 13.99
C ILE A 208 -12.00 -15.65 14.61
N PRO A 209 -12.06 -14.89 15.72
CA PRO A 209 -13.33 -14.54 16.37
C PRO A 209 -14.23 -13.72 15.44
N GLN A 210 -15.54 -13.99 15.49
CA GLN A 210 -16.55 -13.31 14.69
C GLN A 210 -16.49 -11.77 14.75
N PRO A 211 -16.25 -11.11 15.92
CA PRO A 211 -16.09 -9.67 15.97
C PRO A 211 -14.95 -9.11 15.10
N GLN A 212 -13.87 -9.88 14.91
CA GLN A 212 -12.77 -9.46 14.04
C GLN A 212 -13.15 -9.56 12.56
N VAL A 213 -13.94 -10.56 12.17
CA VAL A 213 -14.49 -10.70 10.81
C VAL A 213 -15.44 -9.52 10.51
N MET A 214 -16.34 -9.20 11.44
CA MET A 214 -17.26 -8.06 11.28
C MET A 214 -16.53 -6.74 11.22
N LYS A 215 -15.47 -6.55 12.01
CA LYS A 215 -14.60 -5.36 11.92
C LYS A 215 -13.91 -5.26 10.56
N ALA A 216 -13.41 -6.37 10.04
CA ALA A 216 -12.77 -6.41 8.72
C ALA A 216 -13.76 -6.02 7.61
N LEU A 217 -14.99 -6.56 7.67
CA LEU A 217 -16.08 -6.24 6.75
C LEU A 217 -16.45 -4.75 6.80
N ALA A 218 -16.67 -4.23 8.00
CA ALA A 218 -17.02 -2.82 8.20
C ALA A 218 -15.95 -1.87 7.65
N LEU A 219 -14.66 -2.14 7.93
CA LEU A 219 -13.54 -1.37 7.39
C LEU A 219 -13.56 -1.34 5.86
N THR A 220 -13.78 -2.49 5.23
CA THR A 220 -13.77 -2.62 3.78
C THR A 220 -14.94 -1.88 3.14
N ILE A 221 -16.17 -2.06 3.69
CA ILE A 221 -17.35 -1.39 3.19
C ILE A 221 -17.22 0.13 3.30
N VAL A 222 -16.78 0.65 4.44
CA VAL A 222 -16.59 2.09 4.64
C VAL A 222 -15.54 2.63 3.66
N SER A 223 -14.43 1.91 3.45
CA SER A 223 -13.41 2.32 2.47
C SER A 223 -13.96 2.36 1.04
N ILE A 224 -14.75 1.37 0.63
CA ILE A 224 -15.37 1.33 -0.71
C ILE A 224 -16.37 2.50 -0.87
N ILE A 225 -17.18 2.79 0.14
CA ILE A 225 -18.12 3.93 0.12
C ILE A 225 -17.34 5.24 -0.03
N MET A 226 -16.25 5.43 0.71
CA MET A 226 -15.42 6.63 0.62
C MET A 226 -14.80 6.78 -0.78
N ILE A 227 -14.26 5.69 -1.35
CA ILE A 227 -13.75 5.70 -2.73
C ILE A 227 -14.85 6.10 -3.71
N PHE A 228 -16.04 5.47 -3.60
CA PHE A 228 -17.15 5.77 -4.48
C PHE A 228 -17.57 7.26 -4.41
N ILE A 229 -17.67 7.82 -3.19
CA ILE A 229 -18.00 9.24 -2.99
C ILE A 229 -16.93 10.13 -3.63
N GLY A 230 -15.64 9.86 -3.39
CA GLY A 230 -14.54 10.64 -3.94
C GLY A 230 -14.49 10.59 -5.46
N VAL A 231 -14.60 9.40 -6.06
CA VAL A 231 -14.66 9.23 -7.51
C VAL A 231 -15.87 9.95 -8.10
N PHE A 232 -17.05 9.80 -7.48
CA PHE A 232 -18.27 10.44 -7.95
C PHE A 232 -18.16 11.96 -7.96
N ILE A 233 -17.66 12.56 -6.88
CA ILE A 233 -17.50 14.01 -6.79
C ILE A 233 -16.45 14.51 -7.81
N LEU A 234 -15.28 13.85 -7.92
CA LEU A 234 -14.27 14.26 -8.88
C LEU A 234 -14.72 14.11 -10.33
N THR A 235 -15.52 13.09 -10.66
CA THR A 235 -16.07 12.91 -12.00
C THR A 235 -17.02 14.05 -12.39
N ILE A 236 -17.67 14.70 -11.43
CA ILE A 236 -18.53 15.87 -11.67
C ILE A 236 -17.69 17.15 -11.86
N ILE A 237 -16.62 17.29 -11.08
CA ILE A 237 -15.83 18.54 -11.00
C ILE A 237 -14.76 18.58 -12.09
N GLU A 238 -14.09 17.45 -12.36
CA GLU A 238 -12.91 17.38 -13.20
C GLU A 238 -13.21 16.80 -14.58
N LYS A 239 -12.55 17.34 -15.61
CA LYS A 239 -12.60 16.82 -16.99
C LYS A 239 -11.35 15.98 -17.26
N ALA A 240 -11.30 14.79 -16.66
CA ALA A 240 -10.18 13.87 -16.78
C ALA A 240 -10.66 12.46 -17.15
N PRO A 241 -9.81 11.59 -17.70
CA PRO A 241 -10.13 10.18 -17.92
C PRO A 241 -10.55 9.50 -16.63
N PHE A 242 -11.60 8.67 -16.70
CA PHE A 242 -12.17 8.01 -15.53
C PHE A 242 -11.14 7.19 -14.74
N ILE A 243 -10.23 6.50 -15.44
CA ILE A 243 -9.19 5.68 -14.81
C ILE A 243 -8.21 6.53 -13.99
N ASP A 244 -7.90 7.75 -14.43
CA ASP A 244 -6.99 8.66 -13.74
C ASP A 244 -7.66 9.21 -12.48
N ILE A 245 -8.97 9.52 -12.54
CA ILE A 245 -9.76 9.91 -11.36
C ILE A 245 -9.79 8.78 -10.32
N VAL A 246 -10.07 7.54 -10.74
CA VAL A 246 -10.10 6.37 -9.85
C VAL A 246 -8.72 6.14 -9.21
N PHE A 247 -7.66 6.22 -10.02
CA PHE A 247 -6.28 6.06 -9.56
C PHE A 247 -5.92 7.10 -8.49
N GLU A 248 -6.24 8.37 -8.75
CA GLU A 248 -5.95 9.50 -7.85
C GLU A 248 -6.68 9.37 -6.52
N VAL A 249 -7.99 9.07 -6.54
CA VAL A 249 -8.80 8.88 -5.32
C VAL A 249 -8.30 7.72 -4.47
N ILE A 250 -7.97 6.58 -5.10
CA ILE A 250 -7.48 5.42 -4.36
C ILE A 250 -6.08 5.67 -3.83
N SER A 251 -5.21 6.33 -4.60
CA SER A 251 -3.89 6.76 -4.15
C SER A 251 -4.00 7.69 -2.95
N ALA A 252 -4.90 8.66 -2.98
CA ALA A 252 -5.14 9.61 -1.90
C ALA A 252 -5.68 8.93 -0.63
N LEU A 253 -6.76 8.14 -0.75
CA LEU A 253 -7.37 7.45 0.40
C LEU A 253 -6.42 6.42 1.02
N SER A 254 -5.64 5.72 0.20
CA SER A 254 -4.64 4.77 0.69
C SER A 254 -3.33 5.44 1.09
N THR A 255 -3.22 6.77 0.93
CA THR A 255 -2.02 7.59 1.20
C THR A 255 -0.76 7.03 0.53
N VAL A 256 -0.88 6.67 -0.75
CA VAL A 256 0.22 6.09 -1.54
C VAL A 256 1.14 7.17 -2.10
N GLY A 257 0.56 8.22 -2.68
CA GLY A 257 1.30 9.33 -3.28
C GLY A 257 1.67 9.16 -4.75
N LEU A 258 1.23 8.09 -5.42
CA LEU A 258 1.37 7.93 -6.87
C LEU A 258 0.26 8.68 -7.59
N SER A 259 0.59 9.28 -8.74
CA SER A 259 -0.35 9.95 -9.64
C SER A 259 -0.05 9.60 -11.10
N ARG A 260 -1.08 9.61 -11.94
CA ARG A 260 -0.97 9.51 -13.40
C ARG A 260 -0.96 10.90 -14.06
N GLY A 261 -0.52 11.95 -13.32
CA GLY A 261 -0.42 13.30 -13.80
C GLY A 261 -1.67 14.14 -13.53
N LEU A 262 -2.74 13.59 -12.95
CA LEU A 262 -3.97 14.34 -12.66
C LEU A 262 -3.78 15.34 -11.54
N THR A 263 -2.96 15.07 -10.52
CA THR A 263 -2.74 15.96 -9.36
C THR A 263 -2.42 17.39 -9.77
N ASN A 264 -1.55 17.58 -10.77
CA ASN A 264 -1.13 18.92 -11.24
C ASN A 264 -2.19 19.66 -12.10
N GLN A 265 -3.28 18.99 -12.44
CA GLN A 265 -4.35 19.51 -13.29
C GLN A 265 -5.67 19.71 -12.52
N LEU A 266 -5.69 19.34 -11.23
CA LEU A 266 -6.89 19.47 -10.41
C LEU A 266 -7.31 20.93 -10.25
N SER A 267 -8.62 21.14 -10.28
CA SER A 267 -9.20 22.41 -9.85
C SER A 267 -9.10 22.55 -8.32
N MET A 268 -9.27 23.76 -7.80
CA MET A 268 -9.31 23.99 -6.34
C MET A 268 -10.34 23.10 -5.63
N GLY A 269 -11.49 22.83 -6.28
CA GLY A 269 -12.50 21.89 -5.75
C GLY A 269 -12.01 20.46 -5.70
N GLY A 270 -11.32 20.01 -6.77
CA GLY A 270 -10.71 18.69 -6.83
C GLY A 270 -9.61 18.50 -5.79
N GLU A 271 -8.73 19.49 -5.62
CA GLU A 271 -7.69 19.47 -4.59
C GLU A 271 -8.29 19.29 -3.19
N MET A 272 -9.37 20.01 -2.85
CA MET A 272 -10.03 19.89 -1.55
C MET A 272 -10.60 18.49 -1.32
N VAL A 273 -11.16 17.86 -2.34
CA VAL A 273 -11.64 16.47 -2.27
C VAL A 273 -10.47 15.51 -2.00
N ILE A 274 -9.37 15.66 -2.73
CA ILE A 274 -8.18 14.81 -2.54
C ILE A 274 -7.56 15.01 -1.14
N ILE A 275 -7.44 16.24 -0.65
CA ILE A 275 -6.97 16.53 0.71
C ILE A 275 -7.86 15.84 1.76
N PHE A 276 -9.19 15.92 1.59
CA PHE A 276 -10.11 15.23 2.49
C PHE A 276 -9.93 13.71 2.48
N MET A 277 -9.71 13.12 1.28
CA MET A 277 -9.42 11.70 1.13
C MET A 277 -8.11 11.31 1.82
N MET A 278 -7.05 12.10 1.66
CA MET A 278 -5.75 11.86 2.30
C MET A 278 -5.87 11.87 3.83
N ILE A 279 -6.55 12.87 4.40
CA ILE A 279 -6.79 12.96 5.86
C ILE A 279 -7.58 11.75 6.35
N THR A 280 -8.68 11.42 5.67
CA THR A 280 -9.53 10.26 5.99
C THR A 280 -8.75 8.96 5.95
N GLY A 281 -7.92 8.76 4.93
CA GLY A 281 -7.07 7.58 4.78
C GLY A 281 -6.04 7.46 5.89
N ARG A 282 -5.46 8.57 6.33
CA ARG A 282 -4.43 8.57 7.40
C ARG A 282 -5.01 8.36 8.79
N VAL A 283 -6.14 8.99 9.11
CA VAL A 283 -6.86 8.82 10.39
C VAL A 283 -7.48 7.41 10.48
N GLY A 284 -7.84 6.86 9.35
CA GLY A 284 -8.53 5.58 9.19
C GLY A 284 -10.05 5.76 9.09
N PRO A 285 -10.67 5.18 8.06
CA PRO A 285 -12.10 5.36 7.77
C PRO A 285 -13.02 4.96 8.94
N LEU A 286 -12.65 3.90 9.68
CA LEU A 286 -13.45 3.44 10.82
C LEU A 286 -13.32 4.39 12.03
N THR A 287 -12.15 4.98 12.26
CA THR A 287 -11.97 5.96 13.34
C THR A 287 -12.83 7.19 13.09
N LEU A 288 -12.87 7.66 11.84
CA LEU A 288 -13.75 8.75 11.44
C LEU A 288 -15.24 8.38 11.67
N ALA A 289 -15.64 7.18 11.27
CA ALA A 289 -17.00 6.69 11.47
C ALA A 289 -17.37 6.61 12.97
N TYR A 290 -16.47 6.13 13.83
CA TYR A 290 -16.69 6.11 15.28
C TYR A 290 -16.72 7.49 15.92
N PHE A 291 -15.98 8.46 15.38
CA PHE A 291 -16.01 9.83 15.89
C PHE A 291 -17.38 10.50 15.62
N LEU A 292 -18.04 10.12 14.53
CA LEU A 292 -19.36 10.62 14.16
C LEU A 292 -20.49 9.90 14.90
N ASP A 293 -20.25 8.69 15.44
CA ASP A 293 -21.26 7.90 16.17
C ASP A 293 -21.08 8.01 17.69
N THR A 294 -21.96 8.73 18.33
CA THR A 294 -22.07 8.77 19.79
C THR A 294 -22.70 7.48 20.28
N GLN A 295 -21.92 6.56 20.83
CA GLN A 295 -22.39 5.28 21.39
C GLN A 295 -23.45 5.51 22.49
N LYS A 296 -24.72 5.40 22.14
CA LYS A 296 -25.80 5.18 23.12
C LYS A 296 -25.86 3.68 23.43
N LYS A 297 -25.47 3.27 24.64
CA LYS A 297 -25.69 1.90 25.10
C LYS A 297 -27.17 1.59 25.05
N LYS A 298 -27.62 0.83 24.06
CA LYS A 298 -29.00 0.33 24.00
C LYS A 298 -29.09 -0.93 24.86
N HIS A 299 -29.88 -0.89 25.91
CA HIS A 299 -30.16 -2.05 26.77
C HIS A 299 -31.31 -2.94 26.23
N ILE A 300 -31.87 -2.60 25.08
CA ILE A 300 -33.01 -3.32 24.48
C ILE A 300 -32.47 -4.26 23.40
N LYS A 301 -32.78 -5.56 23.54
CA LYS A 301 -32.62 -6.56 22.46
C LYS A 301 -33.95 -6.69 21.73
N TYR A 302 -33.93 -6.49 20.41
CA TYR A 302 -35.07 -6.76 19.55
C TYR A 302 -35.14 -8.26 19.19
N ALA A 303 -36.35 -8.75 18.86
CA ALA A 303 -36.55 -10.10 18.34
C ALA A 303 -35.77 -10.30 17.01
N ASN A 304 -35.33 -11.53 16.76
CA ASN A 304 -34.68 -11.86 15.50
C ASN A 304 -35.69 -11.75 14.34
N GLY A 305 -35.28 -11.12 13.25
CA GLY A 305 -36.00 -11.07 11.99
C GLY A 305 -35.21 -11.79 10.91
N ASP A 306 -35.89 -12.51 10.02
CA ASP A 306 -35.28 -13.19 8.88
C ASP A 306 -35.24 -12.25 7.68
N ILE A 307 -34.05 -12.09 7.10
CA ILE A 307 -33.83 -11.37 5.84
C ILE A 307 -33.21 -12.35 4.86
N GLN A 308 -33.82 -12.47 3.69
CA GLN A 308 -33.24 -13.27 2.60
C GLN A 308 -32.00 -12.57 2.06
N VAL A 309 -30.87 -13.21 2.20
CA VAL A 309 -29.59 -12.77 1.61
C VAL A 309 -29.27 -13.80 0.53
N GLY A 310 -29.33 -13.39 -0.76
CA GLY A 310 -29.26 -14.14 -2.01
C GLY A 310 -28.62 -15.50 -2.05
#